data_280d1e0b5871de823a372d3af46ab50c
#
_entry.id   280d1e0b5871de823a372d3af46ab50c
#
_cell.length_a   1.000
_cell.length_b   1.000
_cell.length_c   1.000
_cell.angle_alpha   90.00
_cell.angle_beta   90.00
_cell.angle_gamma   90.00
#
_symmetry.space_group_name_H-M   'P 1'
#
loop_
_entity.id
_entity.type
_entity.pdbx_description
1 polymer ?
#
loop_
_entity_poly.entity_id
_entity_poly.type
_entity_poly.pdbx_seq_one_letter_code
_entity_poly.pdbx_strand_id
1 'polypeptide(L)'
;MRAQIEGSIFWGASLALLEKGSIKDGGIEQRNFDSYTPMRMSQIPEIDLSIIANGEPAVGCGEPAVTVIAPAIGNAIFNAVGARVRSLPITSDAVKAAMKA
;
A
#
# COMPACT_ATOMS: atom_id res chain seq x y z
N MET A 1 -19.23 -3.88 -6.27
CA MET A 1 -18.52 -4.10 -4.99
C MET A 1 -17.10 -4.61 -5.23
N ARG A 2 -16.87 -5.75 -5.89
CA ARG A 2 -15.54 -6.34 -6.13
C ARG A 2 -14.53 -5.31 -6.68
N ALA A 3 -14.82 -4.62 -7.77
CA ALA A 3 -13.93 -3.64 -8.38
C ALA A 3 -13.55 -2.48 -7.44
N GLN A 4 -14.45 -2.06 -6.56
CA GLN A 4 -14.17 -1.02 -5.56
C GLN A 4 -13.17 -1.51 -4.50
N ILE A 5 -13.34 -2.74 -4.02
CA ILE A 5 -12.45 -3.31 -3.02
C ILE A 5 -11.06 -3.58 -3.64
N GLU A 6 -11.00 -4.17 -4.83
CA GLU A 6 -9.74 -4.38 -5.56
C GLU A 6 -9.00 -3.06 -5.82
N GLY A 7 -9.73 -2.02 -6.27
CA GLY A 7 -9.16 -0.69 -6.46
C GLY A 7 -8.60 -0.10 -5.17
N SER A 8 -9.30 -0.26 -4.04
CA SER A 8 -8.85 0.16 -2.73
C SER A 8 -7.58 -0.58 -2.27
N ILE A 9 -7.50 -1.89 -2.51
CA ILE A 9 -6.32 -2.72 -2.21
C ILE A 9 -5.13 -2.26 -3.05
N PHE A 10 -5.30 -2.06 -4.35
CA PHE A 10 -4.23 -1.59 -5.25
C PHE A 10 -3.71 -0.23 -4.82
N TRP A 11 -4.59 0.69 -4.49
CA TRP A 11 -4.20 2.00 -4.01
C TRP A 11 -3.41 1.91 -2.70
N GLY A 12 -3.89 1.15 -1.74
CA GLY A 12 -3.17 0.91 -0.48
C GLY A 12 -1.78 0.29 -0.69
N ALA A 13 -1.66 -0.68 -1.60
CA ALA A 13 -0.37 -1.30 -1.96
C ALA A 13 0.57 -0.31 -2.66
N SER A 14 0.05 0.52 -3.56
CA SER A 14 0.80 1.58 -4.23
C SER A 14 1.40 2.57 -3.23
N LEU A 15 0.58 3.09 -2.31
CA LEU A 15 1.03 3.99 -1.24
C LEU A 15 2.05 3.31 -0.31
N ALA A 16 1.83 2.05 0.02
CA ALA A 16 2.70 1.32 0.94
C ALA A 16 4.08 1.01 0.36
N LEU A 17 4.19 0.76 -0.93
CA LEU A 17 5.41 0.22 -1.55
C LEU A 17 6.15 1.20 -2.46
N LEU A 18 5.44 2.12 -3.13
CA LEU A 18 5.99 2.88 -4.25
C LEU A 18 5.89 4.39 -4.09
N GLU A 19 4.74 4.89 -3.65
CA GLU A 19 4.46 6.32 -3.71
C GLU A 19 5.19 7.10 -2.62
N LYS A 20 5.97 8.08 -3.03
CA LYS A 20 6.69 8.96 -2.12
C LYS A 20 6.64 10.40 -2.62
N GLY A 21 6.09 11.28 -1.80
CA GLY A 21 6.24 12.72 -1.95
C GLY A 21 7.31 13.24 -1.00
N SER A 22 8.20 14.10 -1.47
CA SER A 22 9.17 14.82 -0.66
C SER A 22 8.97 16.33 -0.78
N ILE A 23 9.20 17.02 0.33
CA ILE A 23 9.08 18.49 0.40
C ILE A 23 10.48 19.08 0.44
N LYS A 24 10.73 20.03 -0.46
CA LYS A 24 11.97 20.79 -0.50
C LYS A 24 11.65 22.27 -0.75
N ASP A 25 12.25 23.14 0.02
CA ASP A 25 12.08 24.60 -0.08
C ASP A 25 10.60 25.05 -0.09
N GLY A 26 9.75 24.38 0.71
CA GLY A 26 8.33 24.68 0.83
C GLY A 26 7.45 24.14 -0.30
N GLY A 27 7.99 23.34 -1.23
CA GLY A 27 7.27 22.73 -2.34
C GLY A 27 7.47 21.24 -2.45
N ILE A 28 6.57 20.54 -3.16
CA ILE A 28 6.72 19.13 -3.47
C ILE A 28 7.72 18.97 -4.63
N GLU A 29 8.72 18.10 -4.46
CA GLU A 29 9.73 17.82 -5.49
C GLU A 29 9.15 17.07 -6.69
N GLN A 30 8.25 16.11 -6.43
CA GLN A 30 7.59 15.32 -7.46
C GLN A 30 6.47 16.12 -8.09
N ARG A 31 6.67 16.61 -9.32
CA ARG A 31 5.72 17.49 -9.99
C ARG A 31 4.88 16.81 -11.07
N ASN A 32 5.23 15.60 -11.47
CA ASN A 32 4.54 14.86 -12.52
C ASN A 32 4.75 13.34 -12.35
N PHE A 33 4.05 12.52 -13.15
CA PHE A 33 4.12 11.06 -13.13
C PHE A 33 5.45 10.47 -13.65
N ASP A 34 6.40 11.25 -14.07
CA ASP A 34 7.79 10.86 -14.31
C ASP A 34 8.59 10.73 -13.01
N SER A 35 8.23 11.47 -11.98
CA SER A 35 8.89 11.52 -10.67
C SER A 35 8.01 11.04 -9.51
N TYR A 36 6.70 10.99 -9.70
CA TYR A 36 5.73 10.37 -8.80
C TYR A 36 5.12 9.15 -9.46
N THR A 37 5.49 7.95 -9.00
CA THR A 37 5.19 6.69 -9.69
C THR A 37 4.23 5.82 -8.91
N PRO A 38 2.91 5.88 -9.19
CA PRO A 38 1.96 4.91 -8.64
C PRO A 38 2.13 3.53 -9.27
N MET A 39 1.54 2.52 -8.64
CA MET A 39 1.58 1.13 -9.10
C MET A 39 1.03 1.00 -10.52
N ARG A 40 1.75 0.26 -11.35
CA ARG A 40 1.36 -0.03 -12.73
C ARG A 40 0.61 -1.34 -12.84
N MET A 41 -0.19 -1.51 -13.92
CA MET A 41 -0.94 -2.74 -14.18
C MET A 41 -0.10 -4.02 -14.11
N SER A 42 1.17 -3.95 -14.56
CA SER A 42 2.10 -5.09 -14.51
C SER A 42 2.61 -5.45 -13.10
N GLN A 43 2.34 -4.62 -12.12
CA GLN A 43 2.79 -4.78 -10.72
C GLN A 43 1.64 -5.20 -9.79
N ILE A 44 0.41 -5.25 -10.32
CA ILE A 44 -0.77 -5.60 -9.55
C ILE A 44 -0.68 -7.05 -9.07
N PRO A 45 -0.80 -7.31 -7.76
CA PRO A 45 -0.84 -8.65 -7.23
C PRO A 45 -2.16 -9.36 -7.55
N GLU A 46 -2.15 -10.67 -7.53
CA GLU A 46 -3.38 -11.45 -7.50
C GLU A 46 -4.13 -11.22 -6.18
N ILE A 47 -5.44 -11.02 -6.26
CA ILE A 47 -6.30 -10.76 -5.10
C ILE A 47 -7.32 -11.88 -4.96
N ASP A 48 -7.28 -12.56 -3.83
CA ASP A 48 -8.37 -13.42 -3.39
C ASP A 48 -9.33 -12.61 -2.49
N LEU A 49 -10.59 -12.50 -2.92
CA LEU A 49 -11.60 -11.69 -2.28
C LEU A 49 -12.84 -12.50 -1.94
N SER A 50 -13.14 -12.61 -0.66
CA SER A 50 -14.38 -13.19 -0.15
C SER A 50 -15.29 -12.10 0.42
N ILE A 51 -16.53 -12.05 -0.05
CA ILE A 51 -17.54 -11.08 0.41
C ILE A 51 -18.56 -11.83 1.28
N ILE A 52 -18.68 -11.42 2.52
CA ILE A 52 -19.66 -11.98 3.46
C ILE A 52 -20.93 -11.12 3.42
N ALA A 53 -22.01 -11.69 2.91
CA ALA A 53 -23.33 -11.06 2.93
C ALA A 53 -24.03 -11.39 4.24
N ASN A 54 -24.17 -10.38 5.12
CA ASN A 54 -24.74 -10.53 6.46
C ASN A 54 -26.13 -9.88 6.62
N GLY A 55 -26.68 -9.31 5.54
CA GLY A 55 -27.99 -8.63 5.55
C GLY A 55 -27.98 -7.20 6.11
N GLU A 56 -26.81 -6.68 6.53
CA GLU A 56 -26.68 -5.30 7.00
C GLU A 56 -26.79 -4.29 5.85
N PRO A 57 -27.19 -3.04 6.14
CA PRO A 57 -27.23 -2.00 5.15
C PRO A 57 -25.90 -1.79 4.44
N ALA A 58 -25.95 -1.58 3.13
CA ALA A 58 -24.74 -1.33 2.33
C ALA A 58 -24.06 -0.03 2.73
N VAL A 59 -22.74 -0.08 2.88
CA VAL A 59 -21.88 1.09 3.12
C VAL A 59 -20.85 1.24 1.99
N GLY A 60 -20.15 2.37 1.95
CA GLY A 60 -19.07 2.58 0.99
C GLY A 60 -17.94 1.54 1.17
N CYS A 61 -17.41 1.01 0.06
CA CYS A 61 -16.34 0.02 0.08
C CYS A 61 -15.11 0.42 -0.77
N GLY A 62 -15.04 1.68 -1.22
CA GLY A 62 -13.95 2.17 -2.07
C GLY A 62 -12.66 2.51 -1.32
N GLU A 63 -12.72 2.82 -0.03
CA GLU A 63 -11.55 3.25 0.76
C GLU A 63 -11.17 2.32 1.93
N PRO A 64 -12.04 1.51 2.53
CA PRO A 64 -11.70 0.80 3.75
C PRO A 64 -10.45 -0.08 3.65
N ALA A 65 -10.21 -0.73 2.51
CA ALA A 65 -9.05 -1.59 2.34
C ALA A 65 -7.71 -0.81 2.32
N VAL A 66 -7.68 0.46 1.90
CA VAL A 66 -6.46 1.30 1.92
C VAL A 66 -5.85 1.33 3.32
N THR A 67 -6.68 1.44 4.35
CA THR A 67 -6.22 1.62 5.73
C THR A 67 -5.49 0.41 6.31
N VAL A 68 -5.77 -0.79 5.81
CA VAL A 68 -5.24 -2.05 6.36
C VAL A 68 -4.12 -2.66 5.52
N ILE A 69 -3.90 -2.20 4.29
CA ILE A 69 -2.91 -2.81 3.39
C ILE A 69 -1.47 -2.56 3.84
N ALA A 70 -1.12 -1.33 4.20
CA ALA A 70 0.24 -1.02 4.66
C ALA A 70 0.62 -1.81 5.93
N PRO A 71 -0.19 -1.87 6.99
CA PRO A 71 0.10 -2.71 8.14
C PRO A 71 0.11 -4.21 7.82
N ALA A 72 -0.73 -4.70 6.90
CA ALA A 72 -0.72 -6.09 6.47
C ALA A 72 0.61 -6.44 5.77
N ILE A 73 1.09 -5.61 4.85
CA ILE A 73 2.40 -5.77 4.21
C ILE A 73 3.53 -5.72 5.25
N GLY A 74 3.50 -4.77 6.18
CA GLY A 74 4.49 -4.67 7.25
C GLY A 74 4.53 -5.91 8.14
N ASN A 75 3.38 -6.49 8.46
CA ASN A 75 3.30 -7.73 9.22
C ASN A 75 3.76 -8.96 8.41
N ALA A 76 3.47 -9.02 7.11
CA ALA A 76 3.98 -10.07 6.24
C ALA A 76 5.51 -10.05 6.13
N ILE A 77 6.12 -8.87 6.01
CA ILE A 77 7.58 -8.70 6.02
C ILE A 77 8.17 -9.14 7.35
N PHE A 78 7.57 -8.73 8.47
CA PHE A 78 8.02 -9.17 9.78
C PHE A 78 7.96 -10.69 9.93
N ASN A 79 6.87 -11.31 9.47
CA ASN A 79 6.72 -12.77 9.53
C ASN A 79 7.75 -13.50 8.65
N ALA A 80 8.12 -12.90 7.51
CA ALA A 80 9.08 -13.50 6.57
C ALA A 80 10.55 -13.37 7.01
N VAL A 81 10.95 -12.20 7.56
CA VAL A 81 12.37 -11.86 7.79
C VAL A 81 12.65 -11.24 9.16
N GLY A 82 11.66 -11.12 10.05
CA GLY A 82 11.81 -10.53 11.38
C GLY A 82 12.02 -9.02 11.42
N ALA A 83 12.00 -8.34 10.26
CA ALA A 83 12.26 -6.91 10.18
C ALA A 83 10.99 -6.07 10.41
N ARG A 84 11.07 -5.07 11.30
CA ARG A 84 9.99 -4.08 11.54
C ARG A 84 10.27 -2.78 10.81
N VAL A 85 9.59 -2.57 9.69
CA VAL A 85 9.60 -1.29 8.97
C VAL A 85 8.38 -0.49 9.39
N ARG A 86 8.59 0.75 9.86
CA ARG A 86 7.53 1.64 10.38
C ARG A 86 7.42 2.95 9.60
N SER A 87 8.08 3.04 8.46
CA SER A 87 8.04 4.19 7.56
C SER A 87 7.58 3.77 6.16
N LEU A 88 6.91 4.65 5.47
CA LEU A 88 6.46 4.45 4.10
C LEU A 88 7.26 5.33 3.14
N PRO A 89 7.44 4.90 1.91
CA PRO A 89 7.13 3.57 1.39
C PRO A 89 8.06 2.49 1.95
N ILE A 90 7.56 1.25 2.05
CA ILE A 90 8.34 0.09 2.48
C ILE A 90 9.20 -0.40 1.31
N THR A 91 10.37 0.17 1.19
CA THR A 91 11.32 -0.19 0.12
C THR A 91 12.18 -1.40 0.52
N SER A 92 12.77 -2.08 -0.48
CA SER A 92 13.71 -3.17 -0.22
C SER A 92 14.91 -2.73 0.64
N ASP A 93 15.37 -1.49 0.46
CA ASP A 93 16.49 -0.96 1.26
C ASP A 93 16.08 -0.67 2.71
N ALA A 94 14.85 -0.20 2.93
CA ALA A 94 14.31 -0.03 4.28
C ALA A 94 14.19 -1.39 5.01
N VAL A 95 13.74 -2.44 4.30
CA VAL A 95 13.67 -3.80 4.86
C VAL A 95 15.08 -4.32 5.20
N LYS A 96 16.03 -4.22 4.26
CA LYS A 96 17.42 -4.65 4.49
C LYS A 96 18.08 -3.90 5.64
N ALA A 97 17.82 -2.60 5.80
CA ALA A 97 18.32 -1.82 6.92
C ALA A 97 17.72 -2.31 8.25
N ALA A 98 16.42 -2.57 8.30
CA ALA A 98 15.73 -3.07 9.48
C ALA A 98 16.11 -4.52 9.87
N MET A 99 16.60 -5.33 8.92
CA MET A 99 17.12 -6.69 9.20
C MET A 99 18.48 -6.66 9.91
N LYS A 100 19.22 -5.55 9.82
CA LYS A 100 20.55 -5.39 10.42
C LYS A 100 20.50 -4.74 11.81
N ALA A 101 19.35 -4.23 12.18
CA ALA A 101 19.12 -3.56 13.46
C ALA A 101 18.67 -4.56 14.53
#